data_23da96af23ed223a26dd8d1d564c8c75
#
_entry.id   23da96af23ed223a26dd8d1d564c8c75
#
_cell.length_a   1.000
_cell.length_b   1.000
_cell.length_c   1.000
_cell.angle_alpha   90.00
_cell.angle_beta   90.00
_cell.angle_gamma   90.00
#
_symmetry.space_group_name_H-M   'P 1'
#
loop_
_entity.id
_entity.type
_entity.pdbx_description
1 polymer ?
#
loop_
_entity_poly.entity_id
_entity_poly.type
_entity_poly.pdbx_seq_one_letter_code
_entity_poly.pdbx_strand_id
1 'polypeptide(L)'
;GFARLDGKRVMVIGQQKGRDMADRKRRNFGMANPEGYRKAIRLMRLAEKFGVPILTFIDTPGAYPGVGSEERNIAEAIAYNLREMAVLSVPVIATVIGEGGSGGALGIGVANRVLMLENAYYSVISPEGCAAILWKDSKKASEAATALRMTAPYLLEMGIVDEIVAEPFGGAHRDHEAIAADLKTAICKHLEDLSELGEAEIQDQRYEKFRSFGEFKETG
;
A
#
# COMPACT_ATOMS: atom_id res chain seq x y z
N GLY A 1 -13.85 6.46 3.40
CA GLY A 1 -15.16 6.50 4.04
C GLY A 1 -15.68 5.12 4.39
N PHE A 2 -16.75 5.06 5.17
CA PHE A 2 -17.42 3.80 5.46
C PHE A 2 -18.09 3.21 4.22
N ALA A 3 -18.01 1.89 4.10
CA ALA A 3 -18.63 1.12 3.03
C ALA A 3 -19.16 -0.22 3.56
N ARG A 4 -19.77 -1.00 2.67
CA ARG A 4 -20.12 -2.39 2.92
C ARG A 4 -19.48 -3.29 1.86
N LEU A 5 -18.78 -4.31 2.31
CA LEU A 5 -18.26 -5.37 1.47
C LEU A 5 -18.89 -6.68 1.93
N ASP A 6 -19.69 -7.28 1.08
CA ASP A 6 -20.42 -8.53 1.37
C ASP A 6 -21.20 -8.49 2.70
N GLY A 7 -21.94 -7.37 2.91
CA GLY A 7 -22.70 -7.12 4.14
C GLY A 7 -21.88 -6.63 5.34
N LYS A 8 -20.58 -6.89 5.39
CA LYS A 8 -19.66 -6.45 6.47
C LYS A 8 -19.36 -4.96 6.34
N ARG A 9 -19.37 -4.21 7.44
CA ARG A 9 -18.94 -2.80 7.47
C ARG A 9 -17.42 -2.73 7.36
N VAL A 10 -16.92 -1.84 6.51
CA VAL A 10 -15.48 -1.62 6.30
C VAL A 10 -15.20 -0.12 6.18
N MET A 11 -14.00 0.30 6.52
CA MET A 11 -13.45 1.61 6.18
C MET A 11 -12.61 1.47 4.91
N VAL A 12 -12.94 2.23 3.86
CA VAL A 12 -12.18 2.23 2.60
C VAL A 12 -11.39 3.53 2.47
N ILE A 13 -10.10 3.39 2.20
CA ILE A 13 -9.16 4.49 1.97
C ILE A 13 -8.38 4.15 0.70
N GLY A 14 -8.27 5.07 -0.25
CA GLY A 14 -7.54 4.81 -1.48
C GLY A 14 -6.97 6.07 -2.10
N GLN A 15 -5.91 5.90 -2.86
CA GLN A 15 -5.35 6.93 -3.71
C GLN A 15 -6.09 6.95 -5.05
N GLN A 16 -6.24 8.12 -5.64
CA GLN A 16 -6.93 8.30 -6.90
C GLN A 16 -6.01 8.97 -7.91
N LYS A 17 -5.59 8.22 -8.91
CA LYS A 17 -4.67 8.71 -9.95
C LYS A 17 -5.36 9.57 -11.02
N GLY A 18 -6.62 9.26 -11.32
CA GLY A 18 -7.39 9.90 -12.39
C GLY A 18 -7.43 9.07 -13.67
N ARG A 19 -8.46 9.33 -14.50
CA ARG A 19 -8.76 8.55 -15.70
C ARG A 19 -8.14 9.13 -16.98
N ASP A 20 -8.09 10.45 -17.10
CA ASP A 20 -7.49 11.16 -18.20
C ASP A 20 -6.40 12.12 -17.74
N MET A 21 -5.70 12.78 -18.67
CA MET A 21 -4.57 13.66 -18.35
C MET A 21 -4.99 14.88 -17.51
N ALA A 22 -6.17 15.42 -17.71
CA ALA A 22 -6.68 16.56 -16.95
C ALA A 22 -7.00 16.17 -15.52
N ASP A 23 -7.68 15.02 -15.34
CA ASP A 23 -7.99 14.48 -14.01
C ASP A 23 -6.71 14.01 -13.28
N ARG A 24 -5.75 13.40 -13.98
CA ARG A 24 -4.44 13.05 -13.40
C ARG A 24 -3.70 14.27 -12.87
N LYS A 25 -3.63 15.35 -13.64
CA LYS A 25 -3.01 16.61 -13.18
C LYS A 25 -3.73 17.16 -11.95
N ARG A 26 -5.07 17.18 -11.95
CA ARG A 26 -5.89 17.65 -10.83
C ARG A 26 -5.66 16.83 -9.56
N ARG A 27 -5.34 15.54 -9.70
CA ARG A 27 -5.11 14.59 -8.60
C ARG A 27 -3.63 14.36 -8.30
N ASN A 28 -2.75 15.19 -8.82
CA ASN A 28 -1.30 15.05 -8.69
C ASN A 28 -0.81 13.64 -9.05
N PHE A 29 -1.41 12.99 -10.05
CA PHE A 29 -1.07 11.62 -10.47
C PHE A 29 -1.18 10.57 -9.35
N GLY A 30 -2.06 10.77 -8.39
CA GLY A 30 -2.20 9.91 -7.21
C GLY A 30 -1.26 10.24 -6.06
N MET A 31 -0.37 11.21 -6.24
CA MET A 31 0.56 11.65 -5.20
C MET A 31 -0.16 12.52 -4.18
N ALA A 32 -0.34 12.01 -2.97
CA ALA A 32 -1.02 12.73 -1.91
C ALA A 32 -0.14 13.83 -1.30
N ASN A 33 -0.77 14.96 -0.99
CA ASN A 33 -0.21 15.99 -0.12
C ASN A 33 -0.31 15.56 1.37
N PRO A 34 0.37 16.25 2.31
CA PRO A 34 0.33 15.92 3.75
C PRO A 34 -1.09 15.76 4.30
N GLU A 35 -2.02 16.57 3.82
CA GLU A 35 -3.43 16.54 4.23
C GLU A 35 -4.12 15.21 3.88
N GLY A 36 -3.69 14.54 2.81
CA GLY A 36 -4.20 13.23 2.42
C GLY A 36 -3.85 12.16 3.45
N TYR A 37 -2.62 12.14 3.95
CA TYR A 37 -2.17 11.22 5.00
C TYR A 37 -2.86 11.51 6.34
N ARG A 38 -2.97 12.80 6.73
CA ARG A 38 -3.69 13.20 7.93
C ARG A 38 -5.18 12.84 7.86
N LYS A 39 -5.79 12.96 6.68
CA LYS A 39 -7.17 12.50 6.45
C LYS A 39 -7.27 10.98 6.59
N ALA A 40 -6.31 10.22 6.02
CA ALA A 40 -6.30 8.78 6.09
C ALA A 40 -6.25 8.29 7.54
N ILE A 41 -5.29 8.76 8.34
CA ILE A 41 -5.16 8.29 9.74
C ILE A 41 -6.35 8.72 10.61
N ARG A 42 -6.93 9.88 10.36
CA ARG A 42 -8.16 10.29 11.06
C ARG A 42 -9.30 9.30 10.79
N LEU A 43 -9.43 8.79 9.56
CA LEU A 43 -10.44 7.80 9.20
C LEU A 43 -10.11 6.42 9.77
N MET A 44 -8.82 6.04 9.81
CA MET A 44 -8.37 4.77 10.40
C MET A 44 -8.69 4.72 11.90
N ARG A 45 -8.41 5.80 12.64
CA ARG A 45 -8.78 5.92 14.06
C ARG A 45 -10.29 5.91 14.28
N LEU A 46 -11.05 6.48 13.35
CA LEU A 46 -12.50 6.40 13.41
C LEU A 46 -13.00 4.96 13.20
N ALA A 47 -12.38 4.22 12.27
CA ALA A 47 -12.67 2.81 12.04
C ALA A 47 -12.34 1.97 13.28
N GLU A 48 -11.16 2.18 13.88
CA GLU A 48 -10.74 1.54 15.12
C GLU A 48 -11.75 1.77 16.26
N LYS A 49 -12.15 3.04 16.48
CA LYS A 49 -13.16 3.39 17.50
C LYS A 49 -14.46 2.60 17.37
N PHE A 50 -14.85 2.24 16.16
CA PHE A 50 -16.07 1.49 15.88
C PHE A 50 -15.86 0.00 15.62
N GLY A 51 -14.64 -0.52 15.82
CA GLY A 51 -14.30 -1.92 15.58
C GLY A 51 -14.49 -2.33 14.11
N VAL A 52 -14.20 -1.43 13.15
CA VAL A 52 -14.44 -1.64 11.73
C VAL A 52 -13.12 -1.91 11.01
N PRO A 53 -12.99 -3.03 10.27
CA PRO A 53 -11.81 -3.32 9.46
C PRO A 53 -11.50 -2.22 8.43
N ILE A 54 -10.23 -2.05 8.13
CA ILE A 54 -9.72 -1.03 7.21
C ILE A 54 -9.19 -1.69 5.95
N LEU A 55 -9.65 -1.20 4.79
CA LEU A 55 -9.15 -1.59 3.48
C LEU A 55 -8.46 -0.38 2.85
N THR A 56 -7.20 -0.52 2.50
CA THR A 56 -6.47 0.52 1.78
C THR A 56 -6.15 0.08 0.35
N PHE A 57 -6.32 0.99 -0.61
CA PHE A 57 -6.01 0.77 -2.03
C PHE A 57 -4.90 1.73 -2.44
N ILE A 58 -3.76 1.15 -2.81
CA ILE A 58 -2.52 1.87 -3.12
C ILE A 58 -2.36 1.97 -4.63
N ASP A 59 -2.33 3.22 -5.14
CA ASP A 59 -2.00 3.52 -6.53
C ASP A 59 -1.36 4.91 -6.63
N THR A 60 -0.08 4.96 -6.32
CA THR A 60 0.72 6.19 -6.33
C THR A 60 2.18 5.94 -6.70
N PRO A 61 2.81 6.79 -7.51
CA PRO A 61 4.26 6.73 -7.71
C PRO A 61 5.06 7.23 -6.50
N GLY A 62 4.41 7.88 -5.51
CA GLY A 62 5.05 8.42 -4.32
C GLY A 62 4.20 9.46 -3.61
N ALA A 63 4.73 10.08 -2.57
CA ALA A 63 4.16 11.29 -1.99
C ALA A 63 4.44 12.49 -2.88
N TYR A 64 3.61 13.54 -2.81
CA TYR A 64 3.81 14.73 -3.64
C TYR A 64 5.09 15.49 -3.23
N PRO A 65 6.09 15.63 -4.14
CA PRO A 65 7.42 16.15 -3.78
C PRO A 65 7.54 17.68 -3.90
N GLY A 66 6.43 18.41 -3.93
CA GLY A 66 6.45 19.86 -4.09
C GLY A 66 6.87 20.61 -2.82
N VAL A 67 7.47 21.79 -2.96
CA VAL A 67 7.87 22.67 -1.85
C VAL A 67 6.76 22.88 -0.84
N GLY A 68 5.52 23.13 -1.31
CA GLY A 68 4.37 23.26 -0.41
C GLY A 68 4.03 22.01 0.39
N SER A 69 4.45 20.81 -0.04
CA SER A 69 4.32 19.60 0.77
C SER A 69 5.39 19.54 1.85
N GLU A 70 6.61 19.95 1.55
CA GLU A 70 7.71 20.06 2.52
C GLU A 70 7.38 21.07 3.62
N GLU A 71 6.89 22.26 3.23
CA GLU A 71 6.46 23.31 4.16
C GLU A 71 5.35 22.85 5.11
N ARG A 72 4.49 21.92 4.67
CA ARG A 72 3.41 21.35 5.47
C ARG A 72 3.73 19.99 6.09
N ASN A 73 5.04 19.64 6.12
CA ASN A 73 5.59 18.46 6.78
C ASN A 73 5.07 17.12 6.21
N ILE A 74 5.32 16.86 4.92
CA ILE A 74 4.95 15.58 4.27
C ILE A 74 5.61 14.38 4.94
N ALA A 75 6.89 14.50 5.30
CA ALA A 75 7.65 13.42 5.94
C ALA A 75 7.05 13.07 7.31
N GLU A 76 6.72 14.09 8.12
CA GLU A 76 6.06 13.89 9.41
C GLU A 76 4.68 13.23 9.25
N ALA A 77 3.87 13.69 8.28
CA ALA A 77 2.54 13.14 8.06
C ALA A 77 2.59 11.65 7.69
N ILE A 78 3.57 11.23 6.89
CA ILE A 78 3.81 9.83 6.56
C ILE A 78 4.32 9.06 7.79
N ALA A 79 5.35 9.55 8.47
CA ALA A 79 5.92 8.90 9.64
C ALA A 79 4.90 8.71 10.76
N TYR A 80 4.05 9.71 10.98
CA TYR A 80 2.94 9.63 11.92
C TYR A 80 1.96 8.49 11.55
N ASN A 81 1.59 8.38 10.27
CA ASN A 81 0.73 7.29 9.81
C ASN A 81 1.37 5.92 10.05
N LEU A 82 2.66 5.75 9.73
CA LEU A 82 3.37 4.49 9.97
C LEU A 82 3.28 4.05 11.42
N ARG A 83 3.58 4.97 12.35
CA ARG A 83 3.51 4.72 13.79
C ARG A 83 2.10 4.33 14.24
N GLU A 84 1.11 5.10 13.83
CA GLU A 84 -0.27 4.88 14.24
C GLU A 84 -0.87 3.61 13.64
N MET A 85 -0.58 3.33 12.36
CA MET A 85 -1.04 2.11 11.71
C MET A 85 -0.45 0.85 12.35
N ALA A 86 0.78 0.93 12.85
CA ALA A 86 1.44 -0.20 13.52
C ALA A 86 0.66 -0.68 14.76
N VAL A 87 -0.05 0.22 15.44
CA VAL A 87 -0.74 -0.05 16.72
C VAL A 87 -2.27 -0.08 16.61
N LEU A 88 -2.85 0.00 15.42
CA LEU A 88 -4.30 -0.14 15.25
C LEU A 88 -4.78 -1.51 15.71
N SER A 89 -5.85 -1.55 16.52
CA SER A 89 -6.43 -2.77 17.08
C SER A 89 -7.46 -3.46 16.17
N VAL A 90 -7.67 -2.95 14.96
CA VAL A 90 -8.56 -3.53 13.96
C VAL A 90 -7.78 -4.12 12.78
N PRO A 91 -8.34 -5.11 12.06
CA PRO A 91 -7.74 -5.63 10.84
C PRO A 91 -7.48 -4.53 9.80
N VAL A 92 -6.28 -4.54 9.21
CA VAL A 92 -5.91 -3.69 8.09
C VAL A 92 -5.47 -4.58 6.94
N ILE A 93 -6.11 -4.42 5.78
CA ILE A 93 -5.72 -5.06 4.52
C ILE A 93 -5.34 -3.98 3.53
N ALA A 94 -4.10 -4.00 3.07
CA ALA A 94 -3.61 -3.09 2.02
C ALA A 94 -3.56 -3.83 0.68
N THR A 95 -4.00 -3.19 -0.39
CA THR A 95 -3.93 -3.73 -1.73
C THR A 95 -3.21 -2.79 -2.67
N VAL A 96 -2.12 -3.23 -3.27
CA VAL A 96 -1.42 -2.50 -4.32
C VAL A 96 -2.10 -2.81 -5.65
N ILE A 97 -2.83 -1.82 -6.20
CA ILE A 97 -3.64 -2.01 -7.41
C ILE A 97 -2.98 -1.48 -8.70
N GLY A 98 -1.78 -0.91 -8.57
CA GLY A 98 -1.02 -0.35 -9.69
C GLY A 98 0.37 0.04 -9.22
N GLU A 99 0.61 1.33 -9.05
CA GLU A 99 1.90 1.81 -8.56
C GLU A 99 1.93 1.89 -7.03
N GLY A 100 2.87 1.17 -6.40
CA GLY A 100 3.15 1.23 -4.97
C GLY A 100 4.49 1.92 -4.71
N GLY A 101 4.53 3.25 -4.82
CA GLY A 101 5.79 4.01 -4.76
C GLY A 101 6.10 4.57 -3.39
N SER A 102 7.28 4.19 -2.85
CA SER A 102 7.97 4.85 -1.74
C SER A 102 7.10 5.10 -0.49
N GLY A 103 7.42 6.14 0.27
CA GLY A 103 6.65 6.58 1.44
C GLY A 103 5.20 6.95 1.12
N GLY A 104 4.92 7.30 -0.15
CA GLY A 104 3.54 7.56 -0.61
C GLY A 104 2.63 6.35 -0.49
N ALA A 105 3.13 5.19 -0.87
CA ALA A 105 2.44 3.91 -0.72
C ALA A 105 2.46 3.45 0.75
N LEU A 106 3.63 3.50 1.39
CA LEU A 106 3.83 3.00 2.75
C LEU A 106 2.98 3.76 3.77
N GLY A 107 2.72 5.07 3.56
CA GLY A 107 1.90 5.91 4.44
C GLY A 107 0.45 5.45 4.63
N ILE A 108 -0.02 4.49 3.83
CA ILE A 108 -1.29 3.77 4.01
C ILE A 108 -1.12 2.25 3.86
N GLY A 109 0.12 1.73 3.89
CA GLY A 109 0.48 0.35 3.55
C GLY A 109 0.86 -0.54 4.73
N VAL A 110 0.92 -0.04 5.97
CA VAL A 110 1.23 -0.86 7.17
C VAL A 110 0.00 -1.68 7.55
N ALA A 111 -0.01 -2.95 7.23
CA ALA A 111 -1.21 -3.79 7.27
C ALA A 111 -0.93 -5.21 7.78
N ASN A 112 -1.98 -5.88 8.26
CA ASN A 112 -1.94 -7.31 8.61
C ASN A 112 -1.77 -8.19 7.38
N ARG A 113 -2.41 -7.78 6.27
CA ARG A 113 -2.28 -8.43 4.96
C ARG A 113 -1.99 -7.39 3.90
N VAL A 114 -1.06 -7.72 3.02
CA VAL A 114 -0.74 -6.92 1.83
C VAL A 114 -1.05 -7.77 0.60
N LEU A 115 -2.05 -7.36 -0.16
CA LEU A 115 -2.40 -7.96 -1.43
C LEU A 115 -1.83 -7.12 -2.56
N MET A 116 -1.61 -7.73 -3.69
CA MET A 116 -1.06 -7.03 -4.85
C MET A 116 -1.66 -7.58 -6.14
N LEU A 117 -2.06 -6.71 -7.06
CA LEU A 117 -2.44 -7.14 -8.40
C LEU A 117 -1.20 -7.64 -9.16
N GLU A 118 -1.40 -8.62 -10.03
CA GLU A 118 -0.33 -9.34 -10.74
C GLU A 118 0.65 -8.42 -11.48
N ASN A 119 0.13 -7.36 -12.12
CA ASN A 119 0.94 -6.43 -12.90
C ASN A 119 1.30 -5.14 -12.16
N ALA A 120 0.98 -5.06 -10.87
CA ALA A 120 1.39 -3.95 -10.03
C ALA A 120 2.89 -4.02 -9.67
N TYR A 121 3.44 -2.92 -9.18
CA TYR A 121 4.76 -2.91 -8.56
C TYR A 121 4.73 -2.24 -7.18
N TYR A 122 5.65 -2.66 -6.30
CA TYR A 122 5.79 -2.05 -4.97
C TYR A 122 7.28 -1.87 -4.67
N SER A 123 7.73 -0.63 -4.49
CA SER A 123 9.15 -0.31 -4.34
C SER A 123 9.38 0.95 -3.51
N VAL A 124 10.47 0.97 -2.77
CA VAL A 124 10.92 2.13 -1.99
C VAL A 124 11.32 3.31 -2.88
N ILE A 125 11.77 3.05 -4.10
CA ILE A 125 12.31 4.05 -5.03
C ILE A 125 12.05 3.63 -6.48
N SER A 126 11.99 4.59 -7.41
CA SER A 126 11.97 4.26 -8.83
C SER A 126 13.31 3.69 -9.31
N PRO A 127 13.32 2.85 -10.37
CA PRO A 127 14.55 2.34 -10.94
C PRO A 127 15.54 3.44 -11.36
N GLU A 128 15.04 4.53 -11.93
CA GLU A 128 15.84 5.68 -12.33
C GLU A 128 16.49 6.37 -11.11
N GLY A 129 15.72 6.55 -10.04
CA GLY A 129 16.20 7.11 -8.78
C GLY A 129 17.25 6.21 -8.13
N CYS A 130 17.01 4.90 -8.09
CA CYS A 130 17.96 3.91 -7.59
C CYS A 130 19.27 3.95 -8.38
N ALA A 131 19.20 3.92 -9.71
CA ALA A 131 20.35 3.98 -10.59
C ALA A 131 21.15 5.29 -10.41
N ALA A 132 20.47 6.42 -10.30
CA ALA A 132 21.12 7.71 -10.07
C ALA A 132 21.88 7.75 -8.74
N ILE A 133 21.34 7.17 -7.68
CA ILE A 133 21.99 7.13 -6.35
C ILE A 133 23.17 6.15 -6.33
N LEU A 134 22.97 4.90 -6.77
CA LEU A 134 23.96 3.84 -6.63
C LEU A 134 25.07 3.93 -7.68
N TRP A 135 24.71 4.22 -8.92
CA TRP A 135 25.68 4.25 -10.05
C TRP A 135 25.95 5.64 -10.60
N LYS A 136 25.29 6.68 -10.08
CA LYS A 136 25.35 8.07 -10.59
C LYS A 136 24.99 8.19 -12.09
N ASP A 137 24.22 7.25 -12.59
CA ASP A 137 23.78 7.16 -13.98
C ASP A 137 22.35 6.61 -14.08
N SER A 138 21.38 7.49 -14.32
CA SER A 138 19.97 7.10 -14.46
C SER A 138 19.69 6.21 -15.67
N LYS A 139 20.60 6.11 -16.66
CA LYS A 139 20.46 5.21 -17.80
C LYS A 139 20.54 3.74 -17.40
N LYS A 140 21.06 3.43 -16.22
CA LYS A 140 21.10 2.08 -15.63
C LYS A 140 19.78 1.68 -14.93
N ALA A 141 18.67 2.32 -15.26
CA ALA A 141 17.37 2.03 -14.68
C ALA A 141 16.93 0.56 -14.89
N SER A 142 17.27 -0.07 -16.02
CA SER A 142 16.95 -1.48 -16.27
C SER A 142 17.68 -2.42 -15.30
N GLU A 143 18.96 -2.16 -15.04
CA GLU A 143 19.76 -2.91 -14.06
C GLU A 143 19.21 -2.73 -12.65
N ALA A 144 18.85 -1.48 -12.31
CA ALA A 144 18.22 -1.15 -11.03
C ALA A 144 16.85 -1.83 -10.86
N ALA A 145 16.01 -1.86 -11.88
CA ALA A 145 14.72 -2.55 -11.83
C ALA A 145 14.87 -4.04 -11.55
N THR A 146 15.86 -4.69 -12.18
CA THR A 146 16.18 -6.09 -11.92
C THR A 146 16.65 -6.31 -10.48
N ALA A 147 17.51 -5.44 -9.96
CA ALA A 147 18.04 -5.55 -8.60
C ALA A 147 16.98 -5.26 -7.52
N LEU A 148 16.05 -4.35 -7.78
CA LEU A 148 14.98 -3.98 -6.85
C LEU A 148 13.93 -5.08 -6.65
N ARG A 149 13.79 -6.03 -7.59
CA ARG A 149 12.84 -7.16 -7.49
C ARG A 149 11.41 -6.71 -7.08
N MET A 150 10.92 -5.63 -7.68
CA MET A 150 9.75 -4.87 -7.24
C MET A 150 8.41 -5.39 -7.76
N THR A 151 8.39 -6.52 -8.47
CA THR A 151 7.17 -7.10 -9.03
C THR A 151 6.55 -8.14 -8.11
N ALA A 152 5.25 -8.41 -8.29
CA ALA A 152 4.45 -9.22 -7.40
C ALA A 152 5.06 -10.61 -7.06
N PRO A 153 5.59 -11.40 -8.01
CA PRO A 153 6.17 -12.70 -7.68
C PRO A 153 7.37 -12.62 -6.72
N TYR A 154 8.26 -11.65 -6.92
CA TYR A 154 9.41 -11.48 -6.03
C TYR A 154 9.01 -11.01 -4.63
N LEU A 155 8.01 -10.12 -4.55
CA LEU A 155 7.54 -9.60 -3.26
C LEU A 155 6.77 -10.65 -2.47
N LEU A 156 6.09 -11.57 -3.16
CA LEU A 156 5.48 -12.75 -2.53
C LEU A 156 6.55 -13.72 -2.01
N GLU A 157 7.59 -14.01 -2.82
CA GLU A 157 8.73 -14.84 -2.40
C GLU A 157 9.44 -14.30 -1.16
N MET A 158 9.57 -12.97 -1.07
CA MET A 158 10.18 -12.29 0.09
C MET A 158 9.22 -12.11 1.29
N GLY A 159 7.98 -12.57 1.20
CA GLY A 159 6.98 -12.44 2.27
C GLY A 159 6.48 -11.02 2.53
N ILE A 160 6.79 -10.06 1.64
CA ILE A 160 6.31 -8.68 1.74
C ILE A 160 4.83 -8.59 1.34
N VAL A 161 4.44 -9.34 0.32
CA VAL A 161 3.07 -9.50 -0.15
C VAL A 161 2.56 -10.88 0.30
N ASP A 162 1.31 -10.94 0.77
CA ASP A 162 0.69 -12.18 1.26
C ASP A 162 -0.08 -12.94 0.17
N GLU A 163 -0.64 -12.23 -0.80
CA GLU A 163 -1.38 -12.84 -1.90
C GLU A 163 -1.31 -11.98 -3.16
N ILE A 164 -1.11 -12.63 -4.31
CA ILE A 164 -1.21 -12.01 -5.64
C ILE A 164 -2.61 -12.25 -6.17
N VAL A 165 -3.31 -11.20 -6.56
CA VAL A 165 -4.59 -11.28 -7.25
C VAL A 165 -4.35 -11.23 -8.75
N ALA A 166 -4.69 -12.32 -9.43
CA ALA A 166 -4.52 -12.44 -10.88
C ALA A 166 -5.36 -11.39 -11.62
N GLU A 167 -4.85 -10.90 -12.73
CA GLU A 167 -5.55 -9.93 -13.54
C GLU A 167 -6.15 -10.60 -14.80
N PRO A 168 -7.30 -10.10 -15.30
CA PRO A 168 -7.84 -10.57 -16.57
C PRO A 168 -6.85 -10.30 -17.70
N PHE A 169 -6.97 -11.06 -18.79
CA PHE A 169 -6.12 -10.92 -19.96
C PHE A 169 -6.06 -9.47 -20.47
N GLY A 170 -4.88 -8.91 -20.52
CA GLY A 170 -4.62 -7.53 -20.90
C GLY A 170 -4.66 -6.51 -19.77
N GLY A 171 -4.82 -6.97 -18.50
CA GLY A 171 -4.72 -6.17 -17.28
C GLY A 171 -6.07 -5.74 -16.68
N ALA A 172 -6.06 -5.33 -15.42
CA ALA A 172 -7.22 -4.94 -14.63
C ALA A 172 -8.15 -3.90 -15.29
N HIS A 173 -7.57 -3.00 -16.07
CA HIS A 173 -8.32 -1.94 -16.77
C HIS A 173 -9.18 -2.46 -17.95
N ARG A 174 -9.01 -3.69 -18.37
CA ARG A 174 -9.78 -4.31 -19.47
C ARG A 174 -11.11 -4.89 -18.99
N ASP A 175 -11.14 -5.41 -17.78
CA ASP A 175 -12.32 -5.98 -17.17
C ASP A 175 -12.41 -5.62 -15.69
N HIS A 176 -13.05 -4.48 -15.42
CA HIS A 176 -13.18 -3.98 -14.05
C HIS A 176 -14.10 -4.84 -13.18
N GLU A 177 -15.07 -5.53 -13.79
CA GLU A 177 -16.00 -6.37 -13.04
C GLU A 177 -15.32 -7.67 -12.59
N ALA A 178 -14.57 -8.31 -13.49
CA ALA A 178 -13.81 -9.52 -13.16
C ALA A 178 -12.78 -9.24 -12.05
N ILE A 179 -11.92 -8.23 -12.23
CA ILE A 179 -10.90 -7.92 -11.21
C ILE A 179 -11.51 -7.50 -9.87
N ALA A 180 -12.64 -6.80 -9.88
CA ALA A 180 -13.33 -6.42 -8.65
C ALA A 180 -13.93 -7.65 -7.92
N ALA A 181 -14.41 -8.65 -8.66
CA ALA A 181 -14.91 -9.90 -8.09
C ALA A 181 -13.79 -10.73 -7.47
N ASP A 182 -12.65 -10.88 -8.16
CA ASP A 182 -11.49 -11.62 -7.67
C ASP A 182 -10.89 -10.94 -6.45
N LEU A 183 -10.74 -9.62 -6.49
CA LEU A 183 -10.25 -8.84 -5.36
C LEU A 183 -11.20 -8.89 -4.16
N LYS A 184 -12.51 -8.84 -4.39
CA LYS A 184 -13.52 -9.05 -3.34
C LYS A 184 -13.32 -10.40 -2.67
N THR A 185 -13.14 -11.46 -3.45
CA THR A 185 -12.95 -12.83 -2.95
C THR A 185 -11.70 -12.92 -2.06
N ALA A 186 -10.56 -12.39 -2.53
CA ALA A 186 -9.32 -12.37 -1.77
C ALA A 186 -9.45 -11.56 -0.46
N ILE A 187 -10.02 -10.36 -0.54
CA ILE A 187 -10.21 -9.51 0.65
C ILE A 187 -11.15 -10.18 1.66
N CYS A 188 -12.28 -10.77 1.23
CA CYS A 188 -13.23 -11.42 2.13
C CYS A 188 -12.59 -12.60 2.87
N LYS A 189 -11.82 -13.44 2.18
CA LYS A 189 -11.04 -14.53 2.77
C LYS A 189 -10.14 -14.03 3.90
N HIS A 190 -9.30 -13.03 3.63
CA HIS A 190 -8.40 -12.48 4.63
C HIS A 190 -9.13 -11.76 5.77
N LEU A 191 -10.27 -11.11 5.51
CA LEU A 191 -11.10 -10.53 6.56
C LEU A 191 -11.71 -11.59 7.47
N GLU A 192 -12.07 -12.76 6.95
CA GLU A 192 -12.56 -13.89 7.75
C GLU A 192 -11.47 -14.39 8.67
N ASP A 193 -10.28 -14.72 8.13
CA ASP A 193 -9.13 -15.16 8.91
C ASP A 193 -8.77 -14.18 10.04
N LEU A 194 -8.74 -12.87 9.73
CA LEU A 194 -8.40 -11.84 10.70
C LEU A 194 -9.52 -11.59 11.72
N SER A 195 -10.77 -11.88 11.40
CA SER A 195 -11.90 -11.68 12.31
C SER A 195 -11.95 -12.66 13.46
N GLU A 196 -11.19 -13.74 13.38
CA GLU A 196 -11.04 -14.73 14.46
C GLU A 196 -10.07 -14.28 15.55
N LEU A 197 -9.25 -13.26 15.28
CA LEU A 197 -8.22 -12.75 16.17
C LEU A 197 -8.75 -11.64 17.09
N GLY A 198 -8.25 -11.62 18.31
CA GLY A 198 -8.47 -10.52 19.25
C GLY A 198 -7.64 -9.27 18.91
N GLU A 199 -7.97 -8.13 19.53
CA GLU A 199 -7.30 -6.85 19.28
C GLU A 199 -5.78 -6.91 19.47
N ALA A 200 -5.32 -7.54 20.56
CA ALA A 200 -3.88 -7.72 20.84
C ALA A 200 -3.21 -8.60 19.78
N GLU A 201 -3.85 -9.69 19.37
CA GLU A 201 -3.32 -10.60 18.36
C GLU A 201 -3.21 -9.94 16.99
N ILE A 202 -4.14 -9.06 16.64
CA ILE A 202 -4.11 -8.24 15.43
C ILE A 202 -2.89 -7.30 15.42
N GLN A 203 -2.60 -6.67 16.56
CA GLN A 203 -1.44 -5.79 16.71
C GLN A 203 -0.13 -6.58 16.63
N ASP A 204 -0.03 -7.66 17.41
CA ASP A 204 1.15 -8.52 17.47
C ASP A 204 1.46 -9.15 16.09
N GLN A 205 0.44 -9.66 15.39
CA GLN A 205 0.61 -10.22 14.06
C GLN A 205 1.17 -9.19 13.07
N ARG A 206 0.67 -7.94 13.12
CA ARG A 206 1.17 -6.87 12.27
C ARG A 206 2.61 -6.51 12.63
N TYR A 207 2.93 -6.41 13.90
CA TYR A 207 4.27 -6.14 14.38
C TYR A 207 5.25 -7.23 13.93
N GLU A 208 4.94 -8.50 14.19
CA GLU A 208 5.80 -9.64 13.83
C GLU A 208 6.00 -9.74 12.31
N LYS A 209 4.96 -9.47 11.51
CA LYS A 209 5.09 -9.42 10.06
C LYS A 209 6.19 -8.44 9.63
N PHE A 210 6.14 -7.20 10.11
CA PHE A 210 7.14 -6.19 9.73
C PHE A 210 8.52 -6.46 10.33
N ARG A 211 8.58 -7.11 11.49
CA ARG A 211 9.84 -7.54 12.11
C ARG A 211 10.52 -8.69 11.38
N SER A 212 9.76 -9.53 10.70
CA SER A 212 10.29 -10.67 9.97
C SER A 212 10.86 -10.34 8.59
N PHE A 213 10.71 -9.09 8.11
CA PHE A 213 11.23 -8.70 6.80
C PHE A 213 12.75 -8.65 6.78
N GLY A 214 13.32 -9.31 5.76
CA GLY A 214 14.76 -9.35 5.52
C GLY A 214 15.51 -10.43 6.28
N GLU A 215 16.69 -10.75 5.78
CA GLU A 215 17.61 -11.68 6.40
C GLU A 215 18.83 -10.94 6.95
N PHE A 216 19.25 -11.28 8.15
CA PHE A 216 20.51 -10.78 8.71
C PHE A 216 21.34 -11.95 9.26
N LYS A 217 22.64 -11.81 9.22
CA LYS A 217 23.58 -12.75 9.83
C LYS A 217 24.33 -12.05 10.95
N GLU A 218 24.27 -12.60 12.14
CA GLU A 218 25.18 -12.19 13.20
C GLU A 218 26.57 -12.75 12.88
N THR A 219 27.50 -11.86 12.58
CA THR A 219 28.93 -12.20 12.56
C THR A 219 29.44 -12.02 13.97
N GLY A 220 29.64 -13.14 14.68
CA GLY A 220 30.30 -13.16 15.99
C GLY A 220 31.75 -12.71 15.92
#